data_16981cebba626ec548fadb0402f3593c
#
_entry.id   16981cebba626ec548fadb0402f3593c
#
_cell.length_a   1.000
_cell.length_b   1.000
_cell.length_c   1.000
_cell.angle_alpha   90.00
_cell.angle_beta   90.00
_cell.angle_gamma   90.00
#
_symmetry.space_group_name_H-M   'P 1'
#
loop_
_entity.id
_entity.type
_entity.pdbx_description
1 polymer ?
#
loop_
_entity_poly.entity_id
_entity_poly.type
_entity_poly.pdbx_seq_one_letter_code
_entity_poly.pdbx_strand_id
1 'polypeptide(L)'
;MRQPLDLLGPLRVPFLLLPPACVATGAGAAFWRTGRLDGGTALLALVGAVCAHASVNALNEYSDFRTGVDSRTRRTPFSGGSGTLQRRPELAGYALGVGLALAVTTAVIGAHLALRVGPAILPLGIGGLAAVLVYTPWLNRNPTLCLVAPGLGFGTCMVMGTDVVLGGGYSWAGFFGSLVPFFLVNNLLLLNQFPDVEADRAGGRRHLVITHGLRAGAVVYAVFHAGAFLSLVAGVALGCLPPLVLIGLATLPLAALASRGAFAYAAGSPTLVPSLALNVATTLLTPSLVVAGLFFA
;
A
#
# COMPACT_ATOMS: atom_id res chain seq x y z
N MET A 1 -13.60 -25.65 -18.30
CA MET A 1 -12.32 -25.94 -17.62
C MET A 1 -11.90 -24.71 -16.82
N ARG A 2 -11.54 -24.87 -15.52
CA ARG A 2 -11.02 -23.75 -14.71
C ARG A 2 -9.61 -23.42 -15.21
N GLN A 3 -9.38 -22.20 -15.73
CA GLN A 3 -8.01 -21.77 -15.98
C GLN A 3 -7.37 -21.46 -14.64
N PRO A 4 -6.18 -21.98 -14.30
CA PRO A 4 -5.51 -21.72 -13.01
C PRO A 4 -5.34 -20.22 -12.71
N LEU A 5 -5.21 -19.41 -13.76
CA LEU A 5 -5.07 -17.96 -13.67
C LEU A 5 -6.32 -17.25 -13.10
N ASP A 6 -7.53 -17.83 -13.27
CA ASP A 6 -8.75 -17.24 -12.70
C ASP A 6 -8.74 -17.29 -11.16
N LEU A 7 -8.08 -18.27 -10.55
CA LEU A 7 -7.97 -18.36 -9.08
C LEU A 7 -7.05 -17.30 -8.49
N LEU A 8 -6.10 -16.80 -9.26
CA LEU A 8 -5.17 -15.73 -8.83
C LEU A 8 -5.76 -14.33 -9.02
N GLY A 9 -6.81 -14.19 -9.84
CA GLY A 9 -7.41 -12.89 -10.15
C GLY A 9 -7.78 -12.07 -8.91
N PRO A 10 -8.55 -12.61 -7.95
CA PRO A 10 -8.95 -11.87 -6.74
C PRO A 10 -7.77 -11.42 -5.87
N LEU A 11 -6.63 -12.07 -5.94
CA LEU A 11 -5.42 -11.69 -5.18
C LEU A 11 -4.71 -10.48 -5.78
N ARG A 12 -5.03 -10.10 -7.02
CA ARG A 12 -4.40 -8.97 -7.75
C ARG A 12 -2.87 -9.04 -7.72
N VAL A 13 -2.33 -10.18 -8.16
CA VAL A 13 -0.89 -10.53 -8.07
C VAL A 13 0.09 -9.40 -8.45
N PRO A 14 -0.15 -8.57 -9.49
CA PRO A 14 0.77 -7.47 -9.81
C PRO A 14 0.95 -6.44 -8.68
N PHE A 15 -0.05 -6.28 -7.80
CA PHE A 15 0.06 -5.37 -6.66
C PHE A 15 0.83 -5.97 -5.47
N LEU A 16 1.03 -7.29 -5.44
CA LEU A 16 1.80 -7.97 -4.38
C LEU A 16 3.30 -7.65 -4.41
N LEU A 17 3.77 -6.78 -5.30
CA LEU A 17 5.11 -6.21 -5.28
C LEU A 17 5.31 -5.14 -4.18
N LEU A 18 4.23 -4.56 -3.63
CA LEU A 18 4.31 -3.55 -2.58
C LEU A 18 4.81 -4.10 -1.22
N PRO A 19 4.28 -5.23 -0.69
CA PRO A 19 4.76 -5.78 0.59
C PRO A 19 6.27 -6.06 0.61
N PRO A 20 6.90 -6.68 -0.41
CA PRO A 20 8.35 -6.85 -0.45
C PRO A 20 9.11 -5.53 -0.30
N ALA A 21 8.70 -4.47 -0.99
CA ALA A 21 9.36 -3.16 -0.88
C ALA A 21 9.22 -2.56 0.53
N CYS A 22 8.05 -2.69 1.16
CA CYS A 22 7.81 -2.22 2.52
C CYS A 22 8.60 -3.02 3.56
N VAL A 23 8.55 -4.35 3.49
CA VAL A 23 9.29 -5.24 4.39
C VAL A 23 10.79 -5.03 4.24
N ALA A 24 11.30 -4.90 3.00
CA ALA A 24 12.71 -4.61 2.77
C ALA A 24 13.13 -3.25 3.36
N THR A 25 12.26 -2.23 3.32
CA THR A 25 12.53 -0.93 3.95
C THR A 25 12.65 -1.06 5.47
N GLY A 26 11.74 -1.78 6.12
CA GLY A 26 11.82 -2.05 7.56
C GLY A 26 13.02 -2.91 7.95
N ALA A 27 13.33 -3.93 7.15
CA ALA A 27 14.50 -4.78 7.34
C ALA A 27 15.82 -3.99 7.16
N GLY A 28 15.87 -3.10 6.16
CA GLY A 28 17.01 -2.18 5.97
C GLY A 28 17.20 -1.22 7.14
N ALA A 29 16.11 -0.65 7.68
CA ALA A 29 16.17 0.21 8.86
C ALA A 29 16.70 -0.52 10.10
N ALA A 30 16.24 -1.75 10.34
CA ALA A 30 16.74 -2.61 11.40
C ALA A 30 18.22 -2.99 11.19
N PHE A 31 18.59 -3.37 9.96
CA PHE A 31 19.98 -3.74 9.60
C PHE A 31 20.93 -2.57 9.77
N TRP A 32 20.61 -1.40 9.22
CA TRP A 32 21.45 -0.21 9.37
C TRP A 32 21.75 0.12 10.83
N ARG A 33 20.76 -0.07 11.70
CA ARG A 33 20.85 0.25 13.12
C ARG A 33 21.59 -0.80 13.95
N THR A 34 21.44 -2.09 13.60
CA THR A 34 21.91 -3.21 14.42
C THR A 34 23.09 -3.97 13.82
N GLY A 35 23.36 -3.79 12.51
CA GLY A 35 24.32 -4.59 11.76
C GLY A 35 23.93 -6.06 11.60
N ARG A 36 22.70 -6.44 11.94
CA ARG A 36 22.24 -7.84 11.94
C ARG A 36 20.90 -7.97 11.23
N LEU A 37 20.72 -9.12 10.56
CA LEU A 37 19.46 -9.48 9.90
C LEU A 37 19.15 -10.96 10.15
N ASP A 38 18.09 -11.24 10.92
CA ASP A 38 17.57 -12.62 11.03
C ASP A 38 16.69 -12.92 9.81
N GLY A 39 17.24 -13.69 8.86
CA GLY A 39 16.55 -14.06 7.63
C GLY A 39 15.26 -14.85 7.85
N GLY A 40 15.17 -15.67 8.91
CA GLY A 40 13.96 -16.42 9.26
C GLY A 40 12.83 -15.49 9.68
N THR A 41 13.10 -14.53 10.56
CA THR A 41 12.13 -13.51 11.00
C THR A 41 11.75 -12.57 9.84
N ALA A 42 12.72 -12.18 8.99
CA ALA A 42 12.45 -11.37 7.81
C ALA A 42 11.51 -12.09 6.82
N LEU A 43 11.72 -13.39 6.57
CA LEU A 43 10.86 -14.19 5.71
C LEU A 43 9.44 -14.31 6.29
N LEU A 44 9.30 -14.55 7.60
CA LEU A 44 7.99 -14.59 8.25
C LEU A 44 7.26 -13.25 8.15
N ALA A 45 7.96 -12.13 8.35
CA ALA A 45 7.40 -10.79 8.16
C ALA A 45 6.94 -10.58 6.72
N LEU A 46 7.73 -11.01 5.73
CA LEU A 46 7.38 -10.93 4.32
C LEU A 46 6.14 -11.77 3.98
N VAL A 47 6.09 -13.02 4.42
CA VAL A 47 4.94 -13.90 4.19
C VAL A 47 3.69 -13.31 4.83
N GLY A 48 3.77 -12.82 6.09
CA GLY A 48 2.67 -12.16 6.78
C GLY A 48 2.15 -10.92 6.03
N ALA A 49 3.07 -10.07 5.55
CA ALA A 49 2.73 -8.86 4.79
C ALA A 49 2.07 -9.18 3.43
N VAL A 50 2.59 -10.18 2.71
CA VAL A 50 1.99 -10.65 1.44
C VAL A 50 0.59 -11.24 1.69
N CYS A 51 0.43 -12.05 2.73
CA CYS A 51 -0.88 -12.61 3.11
C CYS A 51 -1.88 -11.49 3.47
N ALA A 52 -1.46 -10.49 4.24
CA ALA A 52 -2.31 -9.34 4.58
C ALA A 52 -2.76 -8.58 3.34
N HIS A 53 -1.84 -8.29 2.40
CA HIS A 53 -2.20 -7.58 1.17
C HIS A 53 -3.08 -8.43 0.24
N ALA A 54 -2.77 -9.69 0.06
CA ALA A 54 -3.59 -10.60 -0.74
C ALA A 54 -5.00 -10.77 -0.12
N SER A 55 -5.10 -10.81 1.21
CA SER A 55 -6.37 -10.84 1.94
C SER A 55 -7.23 -9.62 1.64
N VAL A 56 -6.69 -8.39 1.82
CA VAL A 56 -7.47 -7.16 1.56
C VAL A 56 -7.89 -7.07 0.09
N ASN A 57 -7.05 -7.52 -0.85
CA ASN A 57 -7.40 -7.56 -2.27
C ASN A 57 -8.58 -8.50 -2.53
N ALA A 58 -8.54 -9.74 -2.00
CA ALA A 58 -9.59 -10.72 -2.19
C ALA A 58 -10.91 -10.31 -1.54
N LEU A 59 -10.87 -9.76 -0.33
CA LEU A 59 -12.05 -9.24 0.39
C LEU A 59 -12.65 -8.02 -0.33
N ASN A 60 -11.80 -7.14 -0.87
CA ASN A 60 -12.24 -6.01 -1.66
C ASN A 60 -12.90 -6.46 -2.97
N GLU A 61 -12.30 -7.38 -3.71
CA GLU A 61 -12.85 -7.93 -4.95
C GLU A 61 -14.22 -8.58 -4.72
N TYR A 62 -14.37 -9.35 -3.64
CA TYR A 62 -15.65 -9.94 -3.24
C TYR A 62 -16.70 -8.86 -2.93
N SER A 63 -16.34 -7.85 -2.15
CA SER A 63 -17.27 -6.78 -1.77
C SER A 63 -17.68 -5.92 -2.97
N ASP A 64 -16.74 -5.56 -3.84
CA ASP A 64 -17.01 -4.75 -5.04
C ASP A 64 -17.87 -5.51 -6.05
N PHE A 65 -17.71 -6.83 -6.15
CA PHE A 65 -18.61 -7.70 -6.90
C PHE A 65 -20.02 -7.68 -6.30
N ARG A 66 -20.15 -7.85 -4.96
CA ARG A 66 -21.45 -7.87 -4.27
C ARG A 66 -22.20 -6.54 -4.35
N THR A 67 -21.49 -5.42 -4.34
CA THR A 67 -22.09 -4.07 -4.42
C THR A 67 -22.27 -3.60 -5.86
N GLY A 68 -21.75 -4.33 -6.85
CA GLY A 68 -21.86 -3.99 -8.27
C GLY A 68 -21.00 -2.80 -8.69
N VAL A 69 -20.05 -2.35 -7.86
CA VAL A 69 -19.13 -1.25 -8.20
C VAL A 69 -18.31 -1.62 -9.44
N ASP A 70 -17.69 -2.78 -9.44
CA ASP A 70 -16.82 -3.25 -10.52
C ASP A 70 -17.53 -3.41 -11.86
N SER A 71 -18.85 -3.62 -11.89
CA SER A 71 -19.62 -3.70 -13.13
C SER A 71 -19.81 -2.34 -13.82
N ARG A 72 -19.61 -1.25 -13.09
CA ARG A 72 -19.78 0.14 -13.54
C ARG A 72 -18.44 0.85 -13.78
N THR A 73 -17.33 0.24 -13.34
CA THR A 73 -16.00 0.83 -13.43
C THR A 73 -15.36 0.57 -14.79
N ARG A 74 -14.81 1.60 -15.44
CA ARG A 74 -13.97 1.44 -16.62
C ARG A 74 -12.59 0.97 -16.22
N ARG A 75 -12.29 -0.30 -16.52
CA ARG A 75 -10.99 -0.88 -16.16
C ARG A 75 -9.83 -0.25 -16.89
N THR A 76 -8.76 -0.04 -16.15
CA THR A 76 -7.43 0.30 -16.67
C THR A 76 -6.44 -0.79 -16.24
N PRO A 77 -5.20 -0.81 -16.75
CA PRO A 77 -4.17 -1.71 -16.23
C PRO A 77 -3.87 -1.51 -14.74
N PHE A 78 -4.31 -0.40 -14.14
CA PHE A 78 -3.96 0.03 -12.79
C PHE A 78 -5.17 0.16 -11.85
N SER A 79 -6.40 0.20 -12.37
CA SER A 79 -7.63 0.38 -11.58
C SER A 79 -8.79 -0.47 -12.10
N GLY A 80 -9.87 -0.60 -11.30
CA GLY A 80 -11.13 -1.21 -11.73
C GLY A 80 -11.22 -2.72 -11.52
N GLY A 81 -10.55 -3.27 -10.50
CA GLY A 81 -10.63 -4.68 -10.12
C GLY A 81 -9.95 -5.64 -11.12
N SER A 82 -9.90 -6.93 -10.78
CA SER A 82 -9.34 -7.97 -11.66
C SER A 82 -10.27 -8.34 -12.81
N GLY A 83 -11.56 -8.10 -12.62
CA GLY A 83 -12.61 -8.54 -13.54
C GLY A 83 -12.89 -10.04 -13.51
N THR A 84 -12.27 -10.76 -12.62
CA THR A 84 -12.45 -12.21 -12.53
C THR A 84 -13.86 -12.56 -12.10
N LEU A 85 -14.37 -11.93 -11.06
CA LEU A 85 -15.70 -12.25 -10.53
C LEU A 85 -16.84 -11.83 -11.47
N GLN A 86 -16.63 -10.84 -12.34
CA GLN A 86 -17.62 -10.49 -13.38
C GLN A 86 -17.70 -11.55 -14.48
N ARG A 87 -16.57 -12.18 -14.85
CA ARG A 87 -16.52 -13.28 -15.81
C ARG A 87 -16.89 -14.63 -15.18
N ARG A 88 -16.61 -14.80 -13.90
CA ARG A 88 -16.71 -16.06 -13.16
C ARG A 88 -17.38 -15.82 -11.80
N PRO A 89 -18.69 -15.51 -11.76
CA PRO A 89 -19.44 -15.21 -10.52
C PRO A 89 -19.37 -16.33 -9.47
N GLU A 90 -19.24 -17.59 -9.93
CA GLU A 90 -19.12 -18.76 -9.08
C GLU A 90 -17.85 -18.76 -8.21
N LEU A 91 -16.85 -17.92 -8.52
CA LEU A 91 -15.65 -17.76 -7.71
C LEU A 91 -15.82 -16.75 -6.55
N ALA A 92 -16.99 -16.14 -6.38
CA ALA A 92 -17.20 -15.17 -5.30
C ALA A 92 -16.99 -15.79 -3.91
N GLY A 93 -17.54 -17.00 -3.68
CA GLY A 93 -17.31 -17.75 -2.43
C GLY A 93 -15.84 -18.11 -2.21
N TYR A 94 -15.11 -18.43 -3.27
CA TYR A 94 -13.66 -18.67 -3.22
C TYR A 94 -12.91 -17.38 -2.83
N ALA A 95 -13.22 -16.23 -3.44
CA ALA A 95 -12.58 -14.97 -3.11
C ALA A 95 -12.76 -14.59 -1.63
N LEU A 96 -13.96 -14.75 -1.08
CA LEU A 96 -14.22 -14.55 0.35
C LEU A 96 -13.41 -15.54 1.20
N GLY A 97 -13.49 -16.84 0.90
CA GLY A 97 -12.82 -17.89 1.67
C GLY A 97 -11.30 -17.72 1.71
N VAL A 98 -10.66 -17.46 0.55
CA VAL A 98 -9.22 -17.23 0.49
C VAL A 98 -8.83 -15.94 1.20
N GLY A 99 -9.63 -14.86 1.07
CA GLY A 99 -9.40 -13.61 1.79
C GLY A 99 -9.38 -13.80 3.30
N LEU A 100 -10.38 -14.52 3.86
CA LEU A 100 -10.44 -14.81 5.29
C LEU A 100 -9.31 -15.76 5.73
N ALA A 101 -9.00 -16.79 4.97
CA ALA A 101 -7.89 -17.70 5.28
C ALA A 101 -6.55 -16.97 5.35
N LEU A 102 -6.29 -16.05 4.41
CA LEU A 102 -5.08 -15.22 4.42
C LEU A 102 -5.05 -14.23 5.60
N ALA A 103 -6.19 -13.67 6.02
CA ALA A 103 -6.27 -12.86 7.23
C ALA A 103 -5.93 -13.67 8.49
N VAL A 104 -6.45 -14.89 8.60
CA VAL A 104 -6.11 -15.82 9.70
C VAL A 104 -4.63 -16.18 9.67
N THR A 105 -4.06 -16.48 8.50
CA THR A 105 -2.62 -16.74 8.36
C THR A 105 -1.79 -15.54 8.83
N THR A 106 -2.19 -14.32 8.45
CA THR A 106 -1.54 -13.08 8.92
C THR A 106 -1.60 -12.97 10.45
N ALA A 107 -2.76 -13.24 11.05
CA ALA A 107 -2.93 -13.20 12.50
C ALA A 107 -2.06 -14.24 13.22
N VAL A 108 -1.97 -15.46 12.69
CA VAL A 108 -1.13 -16.54 13.24
C VAL A 108 0.35 -16.16 13.18
N ILE A 109 0.82 -15.64 12.04
CA ILE A 109 2.20 -15.16 11.88
C ILE A 109 2.46 -14.01 12.85
N GLY A 110 1.55 -13.03 12.95
CA GLY A 110 1.66 -11.90 13.88
C GLY A 110 1.74 -12.34 15.34
N ALA A 111 0.89 -13.29 15.74
CA ALA A 111 0.93 -13.88 17.10
C ALA A 111 2.25 -14.62 17.35
N HIS A 112 2.72 -15.42 16.40
CA HIS A 112 4.02 -16.10 16.51
C HIS A 112 5.17 -15.10 16.64
N LEU A 113 5.21 -14.03 15.86
CA LEU A 113 6.22 -12.98 15.98
C LEU A 113 6.13 -12.28 17.35
N ALA A 114 4.92 -11.98 17.85
CA ALA A 114 4.74 -11.37 19.18
C ALA A 114 5.26 -12.26 20.31
N LEU A 115 5.10 -13.58 20.21
CA LEU A 115 5.65 -14.54 21.16
C LEU A 115 7.19 -14.60 21.11
N ARG A 116 7.79 -14.38 19.93
CA ARG A 116 9.26 -14.44 19.75
C ARG A 116 9.97 -13.15 20.15
N VAL A 117 9.42 -11.99 19.75
CA VAL A 117 10.11 -10.69 19.89
C VAL A 117 9.47 -9.78 20.94
N GLY A 118 8.38 -10.22 21.56
CA GLY A 118 7.68 -9.48 22.62
C GLY A 118 6.47 -8.68 22.11
N PRO A 119 5.72 -8.05 23.05
CA PRO A 119 4.41 -7.45 22.76
C PRO A 119 4.47 -6.14 21.97
N ALA A 120 5.65 -5.57 21.74
CA ALA A 120 5.81 -4.30 21.03
C ALA A 120 5.22 -4.30 19.62
N ILE A 121 5.12 -5.47 18.95
CA ILE A 121 4.53 -5.61 17.63
C ILE A 121 2.98 -5.59 17.65
N LEU A 122 2.36 -5.89 18.81
CA LEU A 122 0.89 -6.06 18.88
C LEU A 122 0.08 -4.85 18.40
N PRO A 123 0.39 -3.58 18.76
CA PRO A 123 -0.35 -2.44 18.27
C PRO A 123 -0.35 -2.35 16.74
N LEU A 124 0.78 -2.60 16.10
CA LEU A 124 0.92 -2.58 14.64
C LEU A 124 0.23 -3.78 13.99
N GLY A 125 0.38 -4.98 14.56
CA GLY A 125 -0.27 -6.21 14.07
C GLY A 125 -1.78 -6.15 14.16
N ILE A 126 -2.34 -5.73 15.31
CA ILE A 126 -3.78 -5.59 15.52
C ILE A 126 -4.34 -4.47 14.63
N GLY A 127 -3.67 -3.31 14.57
CA GLY A 127 -4.07 -2.19 13.73
C GLY A 127 -4.06 -2.55 12.25
N GLY A 128 -3.03 -3.25 11.78
CA GLY A 128 -2.92 -3.71 10.40
C GLY A 128 -4.00 -4.73 10.04
N LEU A 129 -4.25 -5.73 10.90
CA LEU A 129 -5.29 -6.73 10.68
C LEU A 129 -6.69 -6.10 10.72
N ALA A 130 -6.93 -5.19 11.66
CA ALA A 130 -8.18 -4.43 11.71
C ALA A 130 -8.39 -3.63 10.42
N ALA A 131 -7.34 -2.94 9.93
CA ALA A 131 -7.41 -2.22 8.66
C ALA A 131 -7.78 -3.15 7.49
N VAL A 132 -7.19 -4.34 7.38
CA VAL A 132 -7.53 -5.34 6.34
C VAL A 132 -9.02 -5.68 6.37
N LEU A 133 -9.58 -5.95 7.55
CA LEU A 133 -10.96 -6.42 7.71
C LEU A 133 -12.00 -5.30 7.54
N VAL A 134 -11.69 -4.07 8.00
CA VAL A 134 -12.65 -2.96 8.00
C VAL A 134 -12.49 -1.99 6.82
N TYR A 135 -11.44 -2.13 6.00
CA TYR A 135 -11.16 -1.22 4.89
C TYR A 135 -12.35 -1.10 3.94
N THR A 136 -12.78 -2.22 3.38
CA THR A 136 -13.83 -2.22 2.37
C THR A 136 -15.22 -1.94 2.94
N PRO A 137 -15.67 -2.50 4.08
CA PRO A 137 -17.01 -2.24 4.58
C PRO A 137 -17.20 -0.84 5.18
N TRP A 138 -16.12 -0.20 5.67
CA TRP A 138 -16.27 1.01 6.47
C TRP A 138 -15.29 2.13 6.11
N LEU A 139 -13.96 1.88 6.01
CA LEU A 139 -12.96 2.94 5.82
C LEU A 139 -13.15 3.69 4.50
N ASN A 140 -13.55 3.01 3.43
CA ASN A 140 -13.78 3.60 2.12
C ASN A 140 -15.04 4.51 2.04
N ARG A 141 -15.83 4.58 3.12
CA ARG A 141 -16.98 5.47 3.27
C ARG A 141 -16.66 6.77 4.02
N ASN A 142 -15.43 6.91 4.50
CA ASN A 142 -14.95 8.12 5.16
C ASN A 142 -13.80 8.72 4.34
N PRO A 143 -13.89 9.97 3.88
CA PRO A 143 -12.89 10.58 3.00
C PRO A 143 -11.48 10.56 3.56
N THR A 144 -11.32 10.90 4.85
CA THR A 144 -10.00 10.96 5.51
C THR A 144 -9.45 9.57 5.77
N LEU A 145 -10.27 8.65 6.32
CA LEU A 145 -9.82 7.28 6.62
C LEU A 145 -9.47 6.53 5.34
N CYS A 146 -10.27 6.65 4.27
CA CYS A 146 -9.98 6.07 2.97
C CYS A 146 -8.65 6.57 2.41
N LEU A 147 -8.35 7.87 2.60
CA LEU A 147 -7.13 8.49 2.10
C LEU A 147 -5.88 7.97 2.81
N VAL A 148 -5.91 7.76 4.13
CA VAL A 148 -4.72 7.46 4.93
C VAL A 148 -4.54 5.97 5.26
N ALA A 149 -5.60 5.18 5.20
CA ALA A 149 -5.56 3.77 5.62
C ALA A 149 -4.56 2.91 4.84
N PRO A 150 -4.41 3.04 3.51
CA PRO A 150 -3.39 2.28 2.78
C PRO A 150 -1.98 2.59 3.25
N GLY A 151 -1.65 3.87 3.43
CA GLY A 151 -0.35 4.29 3.95
C GLY A 151 -0.08 3.80 5.37
N LEU A 152 -1.10 3.81 6.25
CA LEU A 152 -0.98 3.22 7.58
C LEU A 152 -0.69 1.72 7.49
N GLY A 153 -1.37 0.98 6.62
CA GLY A 153 -1.14 -0.45 6.42
C GLY A 153 0.27 -0.75 5.91
N PHE A 154 0.66 -0.12 4.81
CA PHE A 154 1.95 -0.40 4.15
C PHE A 154 3.12 0.32 4.81
N GLY A 155 3.02 1.61 5.07
CA GLY A 155 4.07 2.38 5.73
C GLY A 155 4.17 2.00 7.20
N THR A 156 3.16 2.36 8.00
CA THR A 156 3.28 2.21 9.46
C THR A 156 3.29 0.75 9.88
N CYS A 157 2.32 -0.08 9.46
CA CYS A 157 2.24 -1.44 9.97
C CYS A 157 3.31 -2.36 9.37
N MET A 158 3.54 -2.34 8.05
CA MET A 158 4.51 -3.26 7.43
C MET A 158 5.96 -2.82 7.67
N VAL A 159 6.30 -1.53 7.42
CA VAL A 159 7.69 -1.06 7.57
C VAL A 159 8.09 -1.03 9.03
N MET A 160 7.34 -0.31 9.88
CA MET A 160 7.69 -0.24 11.31
C MET A 160 7.52 -1.59 11.99
N GLY A 161 6.51 -2.39 11.60
CA GLY A 161 6.35 -3.75 12.12
C GLY A 161 7.57 -4.62 11.83
N THR A 162 8.12 -4.53 10.62
CA THR A 162 9.34 -5.26 10.25
C THR A 162 10.56 -4.74 11.01
N ASP A 163 10.73 -3.42 11.14
CA ASP A 163 11.80 -2.83 11.96
C ASP A 163 11.72 -3.28 13.42
N VAL A 164 10.51 -3.31 14.01
CA VAL A 164 10.30 -3.78 15.40
C VAL A 164 10.71 -5.23 15.57
N VAL A 165 10.28 -6.13 14.67
CA VAL A 165 10.56 -7.57 14.84
C VAL A 165 12.00 -7.95 14.55
N LEU A 166 12.72 -7.19 13.73
CA LEU A 166 14.11 -7.43 13.38
C LEU A 166 15.10 -6.63 14.25
N GLY A 167 14.70 -5.43 14.64
CA GLY A 167 15.55 -4.49 15.38
C GLY A 167 15.31 -4.44 16.91
N GLY A 168 14.35 -5.22 17.41
CA GLY A 168 14.06 -5.36 18.85
C GLY A 168 13.23 -4.22 19.45
N GLY A 169 12.66 -3.32 18.65
CA GLY A 169 11.79 -2.24 19.12
C GLY A 169 11.60 -1.11 18.13
N TYR A 170 10.75 -0.16 18.48
CA TYR A 170 10.49 1.04 17.65
C TYR A 170 11.75 1.88 17.49
N SER A 171 11.95 2.40 16.28
CA SER A 171 13.08 3.26 15.98
C SER A 171 12.67 4.46 15.14
N TRP A 172 13.46 5.55 15.23
CA TRP A 172 13.30 6.69 14.34
C TRP A 172 13.65 6.36 12.88
N ALA A 173 14.56 5.42 12.64
CA ALA A 173 14.87 4.92 11.31
C ALA A 173 13.66 4.22 10.68
N GLY A 174 13.02 3.32 11.43
CA GLY A 174 11.77 2.69 11.02
C GLY A 174 10.66 3.69 10.78
N PHE A 175 10.52 4.70 11.66
CA PHE A 175 9.51 5.75 11.51
C PHE A 175 9.72 6.58 10.23
N PHE A 176 10.90 7.19 10.04
CA PHE A 176 11.16 7.99 8.83
C PHE A 176 11.13 7.15 7.55
N GLY A 177 11.67 5.92 7.61
CA GLY A 177 11.57 4.97 6.50
C GLY A 177 10.14 4.61 6.15
N SER A 178 9.24 4.53 7.14
CA SER A 178 7.82 4.19 6.95
C SER A 178 7.02 5.30 6.29
N LEU A 179 7.42 6.57 6.44
CA LEU A 179 6.71 7.73 5.87
C LEU A 179 6.77 7.73 4.33
N VAL A 180 7.83 7.16 3.74
CA VAL A 180 7.95 7.07 2.28
C VAL A 180 6.82 6.22 1.68
N PRO A 181 6.69 4.93 2.00
CA PRO A 181 5.57 4.15 1.51
C PRO A 181 4.22 4.61 2.09
N PHE A 182 4.17 5.24 3.28
CA PHE A 182 2.94 5.84 3.79
C PHE A 182 2.36 6.83 2.77
N PHE A 183 3.13 7.81 2.34
CA PHE A 183 2.66 8.81 1.40
C PHE A 183 2.45 8.26 -0.01
N LEU A 184 3.39 7.45 -0.51
CA LEU A 184 3.34 6.96 -1.90
C LEU A 184 2.22 5.93 -2.12
N VAL A 185 1.92 5.07 -1.16
CA VAL A 185 0.83 4.09 -1.29
C VAL A 185 -0.54 4.78 -1.15
N ASN A 186 -0.66 5.80 -0.28
CA ASN A 186 -1.85 6.64 -0.27
C ASN A 186 -2.07 7.32 -1.63
N ASN A 187 -1.00 7.81 -2.27
CA ASN A 187 -1.05 8.37 -3.61
C ASN A 187 -1.44 7.32 -4.67
N LEU A 188 -0.98 6.07 -4.51
CA LEU A 188 -1.35 4.99 -5.42
C LEU A 188 -2.86 4.80 -5.45
N LEU A 189 -3.50 4.74 -4.29
CA LEU A 189 -4.94 4.60 -4.19
C LEU A 189 -5.67 5.89 -4.61
N LEU A 190 -5.20 7.05 -4.17
CA LEU A 190 -5.84 8.34 -4.47
C LEU A 190 -5.94 8.59 -5.98
N LEU A 191 -4.86 8.34 -6.73
CA LEU A 191 -4.88 8.55 -8.18
C LEU A 191 -5.77 7.54 -8.91
N ASN A 192 -5.86 6.30 -8.41
CA ASN A 192 -6.75 5.28 -8.95
C ASN A 192 -8.24 5.65 -8.79
N GLN A 193 -8.59 6.49 -7.82
CA GLN A 193 -9.97 6.96 -7.61
C GLN A 193 -10.42 8.01 -8.63
N PHE A 194 -9.49 8.64 -9.37
CA PHE A 194 -9.85 9.72 -10.31
C PHE A 194 -10.75 9.25 -11.45
N PRO A 195 -10.44 8.16 -12.17
CA PRO A 195 -11.32 7.68 -13.22
C PRO A 195 -12.59 7.00 -12.69
N ASP A 196 -12.61 6.59 -11.42
CA ASP A 196 -13.65 5.72 -10.83
C ASP A 196 -14.74 6.51 -10.06
N VAL A 197 -14.67 7.87 -10.03
CA VAL A 197 -15.54 8.75 -9.22
C VAL A 197 -17.03 8.41 -9.34
N GLU A 198 -17.54 8.24 -10.55
CA GLU A 198 -18.98 8.00 -10.77
C GLU A 198 -19.38 6.58 -10.35
N ALA A 199 -18.55 5.58 -10.64
CA ALA A 199 -18.80 4.20 -10.24
C ALA A 199 -18.75 4.05 -8.72
N ASP A 200 -17.75 4.65 -8.09
CA ASP A 200 -17.56 4.64 -6.64
C ASP A 200 -18.69 5.35 -5.90
N ARG A 201 -19.13 6.51 -6.41
CA ARG A 201 -20.28 7.24 -5.85
C ARG A 201 -21.55 6.40 -5.93
N ALA A 202 -21.79 5.76 -7.06
CA ALA A 202 -22.96 4.88 -7.25
C ALA A 202 -22.88 3.63 -6.34
N GLY A 203 -21.67 3.17 -5.95
CA GLY A 203 -21.42 2.09 -5.00
C GLY A 203 -21.49 2.51 -3.54
N GLY A 204 -21.79 3.78 -3.23
CA GLY A 204 -21.91 4.31 -1.88
C GLY A 204 -20.59 4.63 -1.19
N ARG A 205 -19.47 4.69 -1.94
CA ARG A 205 -18.17 5.15 -1.45
C ARG A 205 -18.17 6.67 -1.23
N ARG A 206 -17.34 7.13 -0.30
CA ARG A 206 -17.19 8.55 0.03
C ARG A 206 -15.72 8.88 0.28
N HIS A 207 -14.91 8.79 -0.77
CA HIS A 207 -13.50 9.18 -0.72
C HIS A 207 -13.31 10.68 -1.06
N LEU A 208 -12.08 11.16 -0.89
CA LEU A 208 -11.72 12.57 -1.05
C LEU A 208 -12.19 13.16 -2.39
N VAL A 209 -11.96 12.44 -3.49
CA VAL A 209 -12.28 12.95 -4.85
C VAL A 209 -13.79 13.08 -5.07
N ILE A 210 -14.61 12.19 -4.48
CA ILE A 210 -16.07 12.30 -4.51
C ILE A 210 -16.57 13.52 -3.75
N THR A 211 -15.94 13.83 -2.59
CA THR A 211 -16.43 14.86 -1.67
C THR A 211 -15.88 16.24 -1.97
N HIS A 212 -14.64 16.34 -2.46
CA HIS A 212 -13.94 17.62 -2.66
C HIS A 212 -13.52 17.87 -4.12
N GLY A 213 -13.77 16.91 -5.02
CA GLY A 213 -13.48 17.01 -6.44
C GLY A 213 -12.05 16.67 -6.84
N LEU A 214 -11.86 16.51 -8.16
CA LEU A 214 -10.58 16.10 -8.78
C LEU A 214 -9.43 17.07 -8.47
N ARG A 215 -9.70 18.40 -8.46
CA ARG A 215 -8.66 19.40 -8.20
C ARG A 215 -8.10 19.30 -6.79
N ALA A 216 -8.97 19.12 -5.78
CA ALA A 216 -8.55 18.92 -4.40
C ALA A 216 -7.74 17.61 -4.28
N GLY A 217 -8.18 16.53 -4.95
CA GLY A 217 -7.44 15.29 -5.06
C GLY A 217 -6.03 15.49 -5.64
N ALA A 218 -5.89 16.26 -6.73
CA ALA A 218 -4.60 16.55 -7.35
C ALA A 218 -3.65 17.36 -6.43
N VAL A 219 -4.19 18.29 -5.63
CA VAL A 219 -3.42 19.03 -4.64
C VAL A 219 -2.91 18.09 -3.54
N VAL A 220 -3.78 17.27 -2.95
CA VAL A 220 -3.40 16.32 -1.90
C VAL A 220 -2.38 15.30 -2.44
N TYR A 221 -2.55 14.84 -3.68
CA TYR A 221 -1.61 13.96 -4.37
C TYR A 221 -0.20 14.57 -4.47
N ALA A 222 -0.10 15.84 -4.86
CA ALA A 222 1.18 16.56 -4.93
C ALA A 222 1.79 16.79 -3.53
N VAL A 223 0.97 17.13 -2.53
CA VAL A 223 1.40 17.29 -1.12
C VAL A 223 1.95 15.97 -0.58
N PHE A 224 1.33 14.84 -0.88
CA PHE A 224 1.80 13.53 -0.43
C PHE A 224 3.12 13.14 -1.11
N HIS A 225 3.31 13.45 -2.41
CA HIS A 225 4.63 13.30 -3.03
C HIS A 225 5.70 14.15 -2.31
N ALA A 226 5.40 15.42 -2.06
CA ALA A 226 6.32 16.28 -1.30
C ALA A 226 6.59 15.70 0.10
N GLY A 227 5.57 15.20 0.80
CA GLY A 227 5.70 14.56 2.11
C GLY A 227 6.64 13.34 2.09
N ALA A 228 6.56 12.50 1.06
CA ALA A 228 7.44 11.33 0.93
C ALA A 228 8.93 11.73 0.81
N PHE A 229 9.23 12.71 -0.04
CA PHE A 229 10.62 13.14 -0.24
C PHE A 229 11.14 14.01 0.91
N LEU A 230 10.31 14.87 1.47
CA LEU A 230 10.66 15.66 2.65
C LEU A 230 10.93 14.77 3.87
N SER A 231 10.23 13.63 4.02
CA SER A 231 10.50 12.69 5.11
C SER A 231 11.90 12.05 5.00
N LEU A 232 12.38 11.77 3.78
CA LEU A 232 13.77 11.31 3.58
C LEU A 232 14.78 12.39 3.98
N VAL A 233 14.59 13.61 3.50
CA VAL A 233 15.50 14.73 3.81
C VAL A 233 15.50 15.01 5.30
N ALA A 234 14.31 15.05 5.94
CA ALA A 234 14.18 15.26 7.38
C ALA A 234 14.83 14.13 8.19
N GLY A 235 14.61 12.86 7.79
CA GLY A 235 15.23 11.70 8.44
C GLY A 235 16.76 11.76 8.42
N VAL A 236 17.34 12.18 7.31
CA VAL A 236 18.80 12.36 7.19
C VAL A 236 19.26 13.60 7.98
N ALA A 237 18.59 14.72 7.85
CA ALA A 237 18.95 15.95 8.57
C ALA A 237 18.91 15.80 10.08
N LEU A 238 18.01 14.95 10.60
CA LEU A 238 17.90 14.63 12.03
C LEU A 238 18.81 13.48 12.46
N GLY A 239 19.64 12.92 11.58
CA GLY A 239 20.53 11.79 11.88
C GLY A 239 19.80 10.46 12.12
N CYS A 240 18.53 10.36 11.73
CA CYS A 240 17.70 9.16 11.89
C CYS A 240 17.84 8.18 10.72
N LEU A 241 18.35 8.64 9.58
CA LEU A 241 18.61 7.84 8.37
C LEU A 241 20.01 8.15 7.82
N PRO A 242 20.68 7.19 7.16
CA PRO A 242 21.96 7.44 6.55
C PRO A 242 21.82 8.34 5.29
N PRO A 243 22.83 9.19 4.97
CA PRO A 243 22.75 10.08 3.80
C PRO A 243 22.48 9.35 2.47
N LEU A 244 22.94 8.10 2.35
CA LEU A 244 22.79 7.31 1.14
C LEU A 244 21.32 7.05 0.74
N VAL A 245 20.36 7.11 1.68
CA VAL A 245 18.94 6.97 1.34
C VAL A 245 18.42 8.09 0.44
N LEU A 246 19.15 9.23 0.36
CA LEU A 246 18.79 10.34 -0.53
C LEU A 246 18.88 9.98 -2.02
N ILE A 247 19.46 8.83 -2.39
CA ILE A 247 19.33 8.29 -3.76
C ILE A 247 17.87 8.08 -4.15
N GLY A 248 16.95 7.88 -3.18
CA GLY A 248 15.51 7.86 -3.41
C GLY A 248 14.96 9.13 -4.05
N LEU A 249 15.64 10.29 -3.89
CA LEU A 249 15.27 11.55 -4.55
C LEU A 249 15.41 11.47 -6.08
N ALA A 250 16.13 10.50 -6.64
CA ALA A 250 16.23 10.28 -8.08
C ALA A 250 14.87 10.03 -8.75
N THR A 251 13.85 9.64 -7.99
CA THR A 251 12.48 9.43 -8.48
C THR A 251 11.60 10.70 -8.46
N LEU A 252 12.10 11.83 -7.95
CA LEU A 252 11.40 13.13 -7.96
C LEU A 252 10.85 13.54 -9.33
N PRO A 253 11.57 13.37 -10.45
CA PRO A 253 11.04 13.70 -11.77
C PRO A 253 9.80 12.88 -12.14
N LEU A 254 9.76 11.59 -11.76
CA LEU A 254 8.59 10.72 -12.00
C LEU A 254 7.38 11.22 -11.20
N ALA A 255 7.56 11.55 -9.91
CA ALA A 255 6.53 12.09 -9.05
C ALA A 255 6.00 13.45 -9.56
N ALA A 256 6.89 14.33 -10.02
CA ALA A 256 6.53 15.61 -10.59
C ALA A 256 5.70 15.46 -11.87
N LEU A 257 6.11 14.57 -12.78
CA LEU A 257 5.37 14.28 -14.02
C LEU A 257 4.00 13.65 -13.71
N ALA A 258 3.93 12.70 -12.77
CA ALA A 258 2.67 12.11 -12.32
C ALA A 258 1.71 13.17 -11.75
N SER A 259 2.24 14.08 -10.91
CA SER A 259 1.45 15.19 -10.32
C SER A 259 0.95 16.15 -11.39
N ARG A 260 1.81 16.53 -12.37
CA ARG A 260 1.36 17.36 -13.52
C ARG A 260 0.22 16.72 -14.28
N GLY A 261 0.29 15.41 -14.53
CA GLY A 261 -0.77 14.68 -15.20
C GLY A 261 -2.05 14.58 -14.37
N ALA A 262 -1.97 14.45 -13.04
CA ALA A 262 -3.15 14.51 -12.17
C ALA A 262 -3.85 15.87 -12.24
N PHE A 263 -3.10 16.98 -12.24
CA PHE A 263 -3.66 18.32 -12.44
C PHE A 263 -4.25 18.50 -13.85
N ALA A 264 -3.58 18.00 -14.88
CA ALA A 264 -4.09 18.07 -16.26
C ALA A 264 -5.40 17.30 -16.39
N TYR A 265 -5.50 16.09 -15.82
CA TYR A 265 -6.74 15.32 -15.80
C TYR A 265 -7.86 16.04 -15.04
N ALA A 266 -7.55 16.64 -13.88
CA ALA A 266 -8.51 17.45 -13.13
C ALA A 266 -8.97 18.70 -13.90
N ALA A 267 -8.20 19.16 -14.88
CA ALA A 267 -8.54 20.27 -15.79
C ALA A 267 -9.21 19.81 -17.09
N GLY A 268 -9.54 18.51 -17.25
CA GLY A 268 -10.28 17.98 -18.39
C GLY A 268 -9.44 17.21 -19.43
N SER A 269 -8.17 16.89 -19.12
CA SER A 269 -7.39 16.00 -20.01
C SER A 269 -8.07 14.63 -20.16
N PRO A 270 -8.11 14.03 -21.36
CA PRO A 270 -8.84 12.79 -21.59
C PRO A 270 -8.13 11.53 -21.06
N THR A 271 -6.85 11.61 -20.69
CA THR A 271 -6.07 10.46 -20.27
C THR A 271 -5.33 10.67 -18.96
N LEU A 272 -5.37 9.66 -18.10
CA LEU A 272 -4.64 9.57 -16.85
C LEU A 272 -3.62 8.42 -16.84
N VAL A 273 -3.68 7.52 -17.83
CA VAL A 273 -2.90 6.27 -17.85
C VAL A 273 -1.37 6.49 -17.69
N PRO A 274 -0.74 7.47 -18.36
CA PRO A 274 0.68 7.73 -18.15
C PRO A 274 1.00 8.11 -16.70
N SER A 275 0.14 8.90 -16.06
CA SER A 275 0.32 9.31 -14.65
C SER A 275 0.14 8.14 -13.68
N LEU A 276 -0.79 7.22 -13.96
CA LEU A 276 -0.95 5.98 -13.20
C LEU A 276 0.30 5.11 -13.28
N ALA A 277 0.90 4.97 -14.47
CA ALA A 277 2.15 4.22 -14.66
C ALA A 277 3.32 4.86 -13.89
N LEU A 278 3.47 6.19 -13.99
CA LEU A 278 4.51 6.94 -13.25
C LEU A 278 4.30 6.84 -11.74
N ASN A 279 3.06 6.85 -11.26
CA ASN A 279 2.72 6.68 -9.86
C ASN A 279 3.14 5.29 -9.33
N VAL A 280 2.84 4.22 -10.08
CA VAL A 280 3.30 2.86 -9.74
C VAL A 280 4.82 2.79 -9.72
N ALA A 281 5.48 3.35 -10.74
CA ALA A 281 6.95 3.39 -10.81
C ALA A 281 7.56 4.13 -9.61
N THR A 282 7.03 5.32 -9.27
CA THR A 282 7.48 6.09 -8.10
C THR A 282 7.28 5.30 -6.81
N THR A 283 6.12 4.67 -6.65
CA THR A 283 5.77 3.92 -5.42
C THR A 283 6.65 2.69 -5.20
N LEU A 284 7.14 2.06 -6.26
CA LEU A 284 8.03 0.90 -6.16
C LEU A 284 9.51 1.28 -6.14
N LEU A 285 9.94 2.19 -7.03
CA LEU A 285 11.36 2.53 -7.16
C LEU A 285 11.88 3.35 -5.98
N THR A 286 11.10 4.30 -5.43
CA THR A 286 11.56 5.13 -4.32
C THR A 286 11.91 4.28 -3.09
N PRO A 287 11.03 3.40 -2.56
CA PRO A 287 11.40 2.52 -1.45
C PRO A 287 12.54 1.58 -1.80
N SER A 288 12.61 1.08 -3.04
CA SER A 288 13.71 0.19 -3.45
C SER A 288 15.08 0.89 -3.40
N LEU A 289 15.15 2.15 -3.81
CA LEU A 289 16.36 2.96 -3.67
C LEU A 289 16.68 3.27 -2.21
N VAL A 290 15.67 3.58 -1.39
CA VAL A 290 15.84 3.76 0.06
C VAL A 290 16.40 2.49 0.70
N VAL A 291 15.89 1.32 0.34
CA VAL A 291 16.42 0.01 0.77
C VAL A 291 17.89 -0.13 0.42
N ALA A 292 18.27 0.17 -0.82
CA ALA A 292 19.68 0.15 -1.21
C ALA A 292 20.50 1.12 -0.34
N GLY A 293 20.01 2.35 -0.11
CA GLY A 293 20.65 3.32 0.77
C GLY A 293 20.83 2.84 2.21
N LEU A 294 19.89 2.05 2.74
CA LEU A 294 19.96 1.51 4.10
C LEU A 294 20.93 0.34 4.24
N PHE A 295 21.03 -0.53 3.22
CA PHE A 295 21.91 -1.70 3.28
C PHE A 295 23.37 -1.41 2.92
N PHE A 296 23.63 -0.37 2.14
CA PHE A 296 25.00 -0.01 1.68
C PHE A 296 25.60 1.20 2.41
N ALA A 297 24.91 1.75 3.41
CA ALA A 297 25.45 2.77 4.31
C ALA A 297 26.17 2.12 5.48
#